data_0863a852848cd64797c1e3f8969311e9
#
_entry.id   0863a852848cd64797c1e3f8969311e9
#
_cell.length_a   1.000
_cell.length_b   1.000
_cell.length_c   1.000
_cell.angle_alpha   90.00
_cell.angle_beta   90.00
_cell.angle_gamma   90.00
#
_symmetry.space_group_name_H-M   'P 1'
#
loop_
_entity.id
_entity.type
_entity.pdbx_description
1 polymer ?
#
loop_
_entity_poly.entity_id
_entity_poly.type
_entity_poly.pdbx_seq_one_letter_code
_entity_poly.pdbx_strand_id
1 'polypeptide(L)'
;MKLAIDSYTYHRQFGEIYPGLEQDPGHRMTMADFIDQAHALGVAGVSIESCFIPDPSAAEVVAMRRRLAELNLDCVWAWGHPGGLGSGFAPDQLADLKRHTEIAAAVGAGVMRICCGGRRTRVADWPTHKAALVPLLREAAAHARAFGVVLAIENHIDFLADELVELVETLDSPWLGVCLD
;
A
#
# COMPACT_ATOMS: atom_id res chain seq x y z
N MET A 1 13.70 4.15 -16.22
CA MET A 1 13.03 4.28 -14.91
C MET A 1 11.81 5.16 -15.10
N LYS A 2 10.65 4.78 -14.59
CA LYS A 2 9.43 5.60 -14.61
C LYS A 2 9.35 6.37 -13.28
N LEU A 3 8.90 7.63 -13.34
CA LEU A 3 8.62 8.41 -12.14
C LEU A 3 7.13 8.31 -11.83
N ALA A 4 6.80 8.16 -10.56
CA ALA A 4 5.43 8.19 -10.05
C ALA A 4 5.34 9.13 -8.85
N ILE A 5 4.12 9.55 -8.50
CA ILE A 5 3.86 10.33 -7.31
C ILE A 5 2.93 9.55 -6.38
N ASP A 6 3.23 9.58 -5.09
CA ASP A 6 2.40 8.97 -4.08
C ASP A 6 1.36 9.96 -3.55
N SER A 7 0.13 9.51 -3.35
CA SER A 7 -0.95 10.33 -2.78
C SER A 7 -0.65 10.82 -1.38
N TYR A 8 0.23 10.14 -0.63
CA TYR A 8 0.69 10.61 0.67
C TYR A 8 1.43 11.95 0.62
N THR A 9 2.02 12.31 -0.54
CA THR A 9 2.57 13.65 -0.78
C THR A 9 1.54 14.75 -0.50
N TYR A 10 0.26 14.43 -0.67
CA TYR A 10 -0.87 15.32 -0.46
C TYR A 10 -1.73 14.97 0.77
N HIS A 11 -1.17 14.22 1.73
CA HIS A 11 -1.92 13.71 2.90
C HIS A 11 -2.75 14.78 3.62
N ARG A 12 -2.23 16.03 3.73
CA ARG A 12 -2.97 17.13 4.34
C ARG A 12 -4.22 17.52 3.56
N GLN A 13 -4.16 17.47 2.22
CA GLN A 13 -5.32 17.72 1.38
C GLN A 13 -6.35 16.59 1.45
N PHE A 14 -5.89 15.36 1.75
CA PHE A 14 -6.78 14.24 2.05
C PHE A 14 -7.29 14.24 3.50
N GLY A 15 -6.82 15.17 4.34
CA GLY A 15 -7.33 15.40 5.69
C GLY A 15 -6.50 14.73 6.79
N GLU A 16 -5.40 14.08 6.48
CA GLU A 16 -4.45 13.60 7.47
C GLU A 16 -3.50 14.73 7.85
N ILE A 17 -3.65 15.22 9.08
CA ILE A 17 -2.87 16.37 9.58
C ILE A 17 -2.24 15.96 10.90
N TYR A 18 -0.92 16.11 11.03
CA TYR A 18 -0.19 15.82 12.26
C TYR A 18 -0.31 16.99 13.24
N PRO A 19 -1.05 16.81 14.38
CA PRO A 19 -1.28 17.88 15.33
C PRO A 19 0.02 18.47 15.89
N GLY A 20 0.14 19.79 15.87
CA GLY A 20 1.32 20.51 16.36
C GLY A 20 2.51 20.54 15.42
N LEU A 21 2.49 19.78 14.32
CA LEU A 21 3.55 19.73 13.30
C LEU A 21 3.11 20.38 11.98
N GLU A 22 1.83 20.31 11.67
CA GLU A 22 1.30 20.73 10.38
C GLU A 22 0.07 21.64 10.54
N GLN A 23 -0.19 22.41 9.49
CA GLN A 23 -1.38 23.24 9.37
C GLN A 23 -2.33 22.67 8.30
N ASP A 24 -3.63 22.78 8.56
CA ASP A 24 -4.66 22.46 7.57
C ASP A 24 -4.50 23.38 6.36
N PRO A 25 -4.39 22.84 5.12
CA PRO A 25 -4.27 23.65 3.92
C PRO A 25 -5.56 24.41 3.55
N GLY A 26 -6.66 24.20 4.26
CA GLY A 26 -7.94 24.88 4.04
C GLY A 26 -8.72 24.39 2.81
N HIS A 27 -8.25 23.39 2.12
CA HIS A 27 -8.94 22.74 0.99
C HIS A 27 -8.73 21.23 1.01
N ARG A 28 -9.63 20.51 0.37
CA ARG A 28 -9.55 19.06 0.22
C ARG A 28 -9.36 18.69 -1.23
N MET A 29 -8.69 17.55 -1.43
CA MET A 29 -8.44 16.92 -2.73
C MET A 29 -9.22 15.62 -2.81
N THR A 30 -9.87 15.38 -3.92
CA THR A 30 -10.44 14.06 -4.24
C THR A 30 -9.40 13.17 -4.91
N MET A 31 -9.65 11.87 -4.98
CA MET A 31 -8.77 10.96 -5.71
C MET A 31 -8.72 11.29 -7.21
N ALA A 32 -9.81 11.78 -7.79
CA ALA A 32 -9.83 12.26 -9.16
C ALA A 32 -8.91 13.47 -9.37
N ASP A 33 -8.96 14.46 -8.46
CA ASP A 33 -8.07 15.63 -8.52
C ASP A 33 -6.60 15.21 -8.42
N PHE A 34 -6.29 14.23 -7.57
CA PHE A 34 -4.93 13.69 -7.42
C PHE A 34 -4.43 13.06 -8.72
N ILE A 35 -5.24 12.21 -9.38
CA ILE A 35 -4.90 11.57 -10.64
C ILE A 35 -4.66 12.62 -11.74
N ASP A 36 -5.51 13.64 -11.80
CA ASP A 36 -5.38 14.75 -12.74
C ASP A 36 -4.12 15.60 -12.46
N GLN A 37 -3.83 15.84 -11.21
CA GLN A 37 -2.61 16.55 -10.79
C GLN A 37 -1.35 15.74 -11.15
N ALA A 38 -1.34 14.43 -10.96
CA ALA A 38 -0.23 13.57 -11.36
C ALA A 38 0.03 13.65 -12.87
N HIS A 39 -1.04 13.61 -13.68
CA HIS A 39 -0.92 13.80 -15.13
C HIS A 39 -0.36 15.19 -15.49
N ALA A 40 -0.84 16.25 -14.85
CA ALA A 40 -0.36 17.61 -15.06
C ALA A 40 1.13 17.79 -14.71
N LEU A 41 1.65 17.03 -13.74
CA LEU A 41 3.06 16.98 -13.38
C LEU A 41 3.93 16.20 -14.37
N GLY A 42 3.32 15.49 -15.34
CA GLY A 42 4.04 14.70 -16.34
C GLY A 42 4.70 13.44 -15.80
N VAL A 43 4.24 12.92 -14.66
CA VAL A 43 4.73 11.64 -14.11
C VAL A 43 4.11 10.45 -14.87
N ALA A 44 4.77 9.30 -14.81
CA ALA A 44 4.34 8.10 -15.54
C ALA A 44 3.35 7.23 -14.73
N GLY A 45 3.11 7.55 -13.47
CA GLY A 45 2.21 6.76 -12.64
C GLY A 45 1.90 7.39 -11.29
N VAL A 46 1.04 6.71 -10.55
CA VAL A 46 0.60 7.08 -9.21
C VAL A 46 0.74 5.91 -8.25
N SER A 47 0.95 6.21 -6.96
CA SER A 47 0.72 5.30 -5.86
C SER A 47 -0.46 5.83 -5.05
N ILE A 48 -1.50 5.00 -4.87
CA ILE A 48 -2.75 5.38 -4.22
C ILE A 48 -2.81 4.74 -2.83
N GLU A 49 -2.77 5.56 -1.80
CA GLU A 49 -2.94 5.15 -0.41
C GLU A 49 -4.40 4.79 -0.10
N SER A 50 -4.61 3.56 0.33
CA SER A 50 -5.94 3.06 0.72
C SER A 50 -6.56 3.82 1.90
N CYS A 51 -5.74 4.38 2.79
CA CYS A 51 -6.23 5.16 3.92
C CYS A 51 -7.00 6.43 3.50
N PHE A 52 -6.75 6.96 2.30
CA PHE A 52 -7.47 8.11 1.75
C PHE A 52 -8.74 7.73 0.97
N ILE A 53 -8.90 6.45 0.67
CA ILE A 53 -10.09 5.87 0.05
C ILE A 53 -10.33 4.45 0.58
N PRO A 54 -10.65 4.32 1.89
CA PRO A 54 -10.64 3.02 2.57
C PRO A 54 -11.75 2.08 2.08
N ASP A 55 -12.83 2.61 1.56
CA ASP A 55 -13.98 1.82 1.14
C ASP A 55 -14.60 2.35 -0.18
N PRO A 56 -13.83 2.27 -1.29
CA PRO A 56 -14.31 2.79 -2.56
C PRO A 56 -15.47 1.94 -3.06
N SER A 57 -16.52 2.61 -3.51
CA SER A 57 -17.62 1.95 -4.23
C SER A 57 -17.15 1.35 -5.57
N ALA A 58 -17.88 0.36 -6.08
CA ALA A 58 -17.56 -0.21 -7.40
C ALA A 58 -17.55 0.85 -8.52
N ALA A 59 -18.38 1.89 -8.42
CA ALA A 59 -18.40 2.98 -9.38
C ALA A 59 -17.12 3.84 -9.31
N GLU A 60 -16.60 4.12 -8.12
CA GLU A 60 -15.35 4.85 -7.94
C GLU A 60 -14.15 4.04 -8.45
N VAL A 61 -14.10 2.74 -8.19
CA VAL A 61 -13.07 1.84 -8.70
C VAL A 61 -13.05 1.84 -10.23
N VAL A 62 -14.21 1.72 -10.86
CA VAL A 62 -14.33 1.78 -12.33
C VAL A 62 -13.92 3.16 -12.87
N ALA A 63 -14.32 4.24 -12.20
CA ALA A 63 -13.96 5.60 -12.59
C ALA A 63 -12.45 5.83 -12.50
N MET A 64 -11.78 5.40 -11.42
CA MET A 64 -10.33 5.47 -11.26
C MET A 64 -9.60 4.70 -12.36
N ARG A 65 -9.99 3.43 -12.59
CA ARG A 65 -9.39 2.61 -13.64
C ARG A 65 -9.49 3.28 -15.01
N ARG A 66 -10.67 3.78 -15.36
CA ARG A 66 -10.89 4.48 -16.62
C ARG A 66 -10.01 5.71 -16.72
N ARG A 67 -9.96 6.54 -15.67
CA ARG A 67 -9.19 7.78 -15.68
C ARG A 67 -7.69 7.52 -15.82
N LEU A 68 -7.16 6.53 -15.09
CA LEU A 68 -5.77 6.11 -15.20
C LEU A 68 -5.41 5.65 -16.63
N ALA A 69 -6.30 4.87 -17.25
CA ALA A 69 -6.13 4.41 -18.62
C ALA A 69 -6.18 5.56 -19.65
N GLU A 70 -7.14 6.48 -19.53
CA GLU A 70 -7.26 7.67 -20.38
C GLU A 70 -6.01 8.55 -20.33
N LEU A 71 -5.38 8.67 -19.17
CA LEU A 71 -4.20 9.48 -18.94
C LEU A 71 -2.89 8.71 -19.12
N ASN A 72 -2.96 7.41 -19.44
CA ASN A 72 -1.81 6.51 -19.59
C ASN A 72 -0.89 6.52 -18.36
N LEU A 73 -1.47 6.46 -17.15
CA LEU A 73 -0.77 6.41 -15.87
C LEU A 73 -0.72 4.98 -15.36
N ASP A 74 0.47 4.51 -14.98
CA ASP A 74 0.63 3.28 -14.19
C ASP A 74 0.08 3.48 -12.78
N CYS A 75 -0.40 2.41 -12.14
CA CYS A 75 -0.92 2.48 -10.78
C CYS A 75 -0.23 1.45 -9.88
N VAL A 76 0.18 1.89 -8.71
CA VAL A 76 0.47 1.06 -7.53
C VAL A 76 -0.63 1.34 -6.51
N TRP A 77 -1.17 0.30 -5.91
CA TRP A 77 -2.05 0.44 -4.75
C TRP A 77 -1.20 0.34 -3.48
N ALA A 78 -1.49 1.13 -2.45
CA ALA A 78 -0.76 1.10 -1.20
C ALA A 78 -1.71 0.84 -0.03
N TRP A 79 -1.38 -0.17 0.79
CA TRP A 79 -2.20 -0.60 1.90
C TRP A 79 -1.40 -0.71 3.21
N GLY A 80 -2.08 -0.43 4.32
CA GLY A 80 -1.59 -0.75 5.65
C GLY A 80 -1.22 0.46 6.51
N HIS A 81 -1.25 1.67 5.95
CA HIS A 81 -1.07 2.87 6.78
C HIS A 81 -2.28 3.06 7.73
N PRO A 82 -2.06 3.35 9.03
CA PRO A 82 -0.74 3.45 9.72
C PRO A 82 -0.27 2.17 10.42
N GLY A 83 -1.04 1.11 10.48
CA GLY A 83 -0.77 -0.04 11.35
C GLY A 83 -0.45 -1.35 10.65
N GLY A 84 -0.88 -1.51 9.42
CA GLY A 84 -0.69 -2.72 8.64
C GLY A 84 -1.15 -3.98 9.36
N LEU A 85 -0.32 -5.04 9.28
CA LEU A 85 -0.55 -6.31 9.99
C LEU A 85 -0.13 -6.27 11.47
N GLY A 86 0.19 -5.08 12.03
CA GLY A 86 0.63 -4.95 13.42
C GLY A 86 1.88 -5.77 13.74
N SER A 87 2.81 -5.87 12.78
CA SER A 87 4.00 -6.75 12.87
C SER A 87 3.64 -8.23 13.12
N GLY A 88 2.52 -8.69 12.57
CA GLY A 88 2.00 -10.05 12.70
C GLY A 88 1.01 -10.26 13.85
N PHE A 89 0.76 -9.24 14.65
CA PHE A 89 -0.12 -9.33 15.83
C PHE A 89 -1.51 -8.71 15.63
N ALA A 90 -1.86 -8.36 14.39
CA ALA A 90 -3.19 -7.94 13.99
C ALA A 90 -3.73 -8.85 12.87
N PRO A 91 -4.00 -10.14 13.13
CA PRO A 91 -4.44 -11.09 12.11
C PRO A 91 -5.81 -10.77 11.53
N ASP A 92 -6.63 -10.04 12.23
CA ASP A 92 -7.92 -9.50 11.77
C ASP A 92 -7.76 -8.55 10.56
N GLN A 93 -6.62 -7.87 10.43
CA GLN A 93 -6.31 -7.00 9.31
C GLN A 93 -6.06 -7.75 7.99
N LEU A 94 -5.84 -9.06 8.05
CA LEU A 94 -5.63 -9.87 6.85
C LEU A 94 -6.85 -9.87 5.90
N ALA A 95 -8.06 -9.83 6.46
CA ALA A 95 -9.27 -9.75 5.65
C ALA A 95 -9.35 -8.43 4.87
N ASP A 96 -8.97 -7.32 5.49
CA ASP A 96 -8.90 -6.01 4.85
C ASP A 96 -7.80 -5.94 3.80
N LEU A 97 -6.60 -6.50 4.08
CA LEU A 97 -5.52 -6.62 3.09
C LEU A 97 -6.00 -7.37 1.83
N LYS A 98 -6.69 -8.50 1.99
CA LYS A 98 -7.25 -9.27 0.87
C LYS A 98 -8.28 -8.46 0.08
N ARG A 99 -9.19 -7.77 0.75
CA ARG A 99 -10.17 -6.89 0.12
C ARG A 99 -9.47 -5.80 -0.72
N HIS A 100 -8.44 -5.17 -0.18
CA HIS A 100 -7.67 -4.18 -0.92
C HIS A 100 -6.83 -4.77 -2.06
N THR A 101 -6.42 -6.04 -1.98
CA THR A 101 -5.81 -6.75 -3.11
C THR A 101 -6.80 -6.88 -4.29
N GLU A 102 -8.07 -7.17 -4.01
CA GLU A 102 -9.12 -7.22 -5.03
C GLU A 102 -9.38 -5.83 -5.63
N ILE A 103 -9.41 -4.79 -4.81
CA ILE A 103 -9.53 -3.40 -5.27
C ILE A 103 -8.34 -3.02 -6.16
N ALA A 104 -7.11 -3.34 -5.75
CA ALA A 104 -5.91 -3.10 -6.54
C ALA A 104 -6.01 -3.73 -7.93
N ALA A 105 -6.39 -5.00 -8.02
CA ALA A 105 -6.62 -5.67 -9.29
C ALA A 105 -7.70 -4.98 -10.13
N ALA A 106 -8.82 -4.60 -9.50
CA ALA A 106 -9.95 -3.95 -10.18
C ALA A 106 -9.60 -2.55 -10.72
N VAL A 107 -8.77 -1.78 -10.01
CA VAL A 107 -8.23 -0.48 -10.47
C VAL A 107 -7.21 -0.67 -11.61
N GLY A 108 -6.59 -1.85 -11.71
CA GLY A 108 -5.57 -2.17 -12.70
C GLY A 108 -4.14 -2.07 -12.15
N ALA A 109 -3.97 -2.03 -10.83
CA ALA A 109 -2.67 -2.08 -10.19
C ALA A 109 -2.15 -3.54 -10.15
N GLY A 110 -1.03 -3.80 -10.83
CA GLY A 110 -0.36 -5.10 -10.79
C GLY A 110 0.55 -5.29 -9.56
N VAL A 111 0.76 -4.22 -8.79
CA VAL A 111 1.56 -4.22 -7.56
C VAL A 111 0.77 -3.53 -6.46
N MET A 112 0.79 -4.11 -5.27
CA MET A 112 0.28 -3.49 -4.06
C MET A 112 1.40 -3.39 -3.03
N ARG A 113 1.80 -2.16 -2.66
CA ARG A 113 2.66 -1.91 -1.52
C ARG A 113 1.90 -2.24 -0.24
N ILE A 114 2.53 -2.98 0.66
CA ILE A 114 1.93 -3.34 1.95
C ILE A 114 2.83 -2.94 3.11
N CYS A 115 2.24 -2.38 4.15
CA CYS A 115 2.88 -2.13 5.42
C CYS A 115 2.62 -3.31 6.36
N CYS A 116 3.67 -3.91 6.93
CA CYS A 116 3.51 -5.00 7.89
C CYS A 116 3.36 -4.51 9.32
N GLY A 117 3.85 -3.33 9.61
CA GLY A 117 3.80 -2.74 10.94
C GLY A 117 4.53 -1.41 11.01
N GLY A 118 5.00 -1.04 12.18
CA GLY A 118 5.75 0.17 12.39
C GLY A 118 6.51 0.15 13.71
N ARG A 119 7.17 1.26 14.05
CA ARG A 119 8.00 1.37 15.26
C ARG A 119 7.26 0.95 16.55
N ARG A 120 5.95 1.20 16.63
CA ARG A 120 5.16 0.89 17.81
C ARG A 120 4.75 -0.57 17.92
N THR A 121 4.71 -1.28 16.80
CA THR A 121 4.30 -2.68 16.72
C THR A 121 5.48 -3.64 16.58
N ARG A 122 6.66 -3.12 16.19
CA ARG A 122 7.88 -3.92 16.02
C ARG A 122 8.20 -4.71 17.29
N VAL A 123 8.39 -6.00 17.13
CA VAL A 123 8.88 -6.90 18.17
C VAL A 123 10.41 -6.95 18.08
N ALA A 124 11.10 -6.75 19.22
CA ALA A 124 12.57 -6.74 19.25
C ALA A 124 13.18 -8.12 18.94
N ASP A 125 12.49 -9.20 19.34
CA ASP A 125 12.90 -10.57 19.04
C ASP A 125 12.48 -10.94 17.63
N TRP A 126 13.45 -10.97 16.70
CA TRP A 126 13.19 -11.26 15.30
C TRP A 126 12.55 -12.63 15.03
N PRO A 127 12.99 -13.74 15.64
CA PRO A 127 12.32 -15.03 15.47
C PRO A 127 10.82 -14.98 15.80
N THR A 128 10.43 -14.30 16.86
CA THR A 128 9.01 -14.12 17.26
C THR A 128 8.27 -13.25 16.24
N HIS A 129 8.87 -12.14 15.81
CA HIS A 129 8.30 -11.24 14.81
C HIS A 129 8.05 -12.00 13.50
N LYS A 130 9.08 -12.69 13.00
CA LYS A 130 8.99 -13.50 11.77
C LYS A 130 7.94 -14.59 11.88
N ALA A 131 7.91 -15.33 12.99
CA ALA A 131 6.94 -16.41 13.21
C ALA A 131 5.49 -15.92 13.17
N ALA A 132 5.22 -14.68 13.64
CA ALA A 132 3.91 -14.07 13.59
C ALA A 132 3.52 -13.62 12.16
N LEU A 133 4.46 -13.06 11.38
CA LEU A 133 4.20 -12.54 10.04
C LEU A 133 4.07 -13.60 8.96
N VAL A 134 4.91 -14.64 9.00
CA VAL A 134 5.01 -15.64 7.90
C VAL A 134 3.67 -16.28 7.55
N PRO A 135 2.84 -16.76 8.49
CA PRO A 135 1.55 -17.36 8.13
C PRO A 135 0.61 -16.37 7.46
N LEU A 136 0.55 -15.12 7.93
CA LEU A 136 -0.31 -14.08 7.36
C LEU A 136 0.12 -13.71 5.95
N LEU A 137 1.42 -13.52 5.72
CA LEU A 137 1.97 -13.16 4.42
C LEU A 137 1.85 -14.30 3.40
N ARG A 138 1.98 -15.56 3.81
CA ARG A 138 1.71 -16.72 2.93
C ARG A 138 0.27 -16.74 2.46
N GLU A 139 -0.66 -16.50 3.36
CA GLU A 139 -2.08 -16.47 3.04
C GLU A 139 -2.41 -15.26 2.15
N ALA A 140 -1.84 -14.09 2.44
CA ALA A 140 -1.98 -12.90 1.62
C ALA A 140 -1.42 -13.11 0.20
N ALA A 141 -0.22 -13.66 0.07
CA ALA A 141 0.41 -13.94 -1.22
C ALA A 141 -0.37 -14.97 -2.06
N ALA A 142 -0.93 -16.00 -1.41
CA ALA A 142 -1.79 -16.97 -2.08
C ALA A 142 -3.06 -16.31 -2.63
N HIS A 143 -3.66 -15.41 -1.88
CA HIS A 143 -4.81 -14.62 -2.33
C HIS A 143 -4.43 -13.67 -3.47
N ALA A 144 -3.35 -12.94 -3.34
CA ALA A 144 -2.85 -11.98 -4.34
C ALA A 144 -2.55 -12.66 -5.69
N ARG A 145 -2.02 -13.89 -5.66
CA ARG A 145 -1.83 -14.73 -6.85
C ARG A 145 -3.13 -14.90 -7.64
N ALA A 146 -4.25 -15.13 -6.97
CA ALA A 146 -5.54 -15.36 -7.63
C ALA A 146 -6.03 -14.12 -8.39
N PHE A 147 -5.58 -12.93 -7.99
CA PHE A 147 -5.93 -11.66 -8.60
C PHE A 147 -4.82 -11.07 -9.49
N GLY A 148 -3.68 -11.76 -9.61
CA GLY A 148 -2.56 -11.31 -10.44
C GLY A 148 -1.84 -10.08 -9.89
N VAL A 149 -1.88 -9.86 -8.56
CA VAL A 149 -1.24 -8.73 -7.88
C VAL A 149 0.00 -9.19 -7.13
N VAL A 150 1.12 -8.51 -7.28
CA VAL A 150 2.32 -8.73 -6.49
C VAL A 150 2.24 -7.86 -5.23
N LEU A 151 2.38 -8.46 -4.05
CA LEU A 151 2.51 -7.72 -2.80
C LEU A 151 3.96 -7.28 -2.62
N ALA A 152 4.20 -6.00 -2.38
CA ALA A 152 5.53 -5.45 -2.14
C ALA A 152 5.63 -4.96 -0.68
N ILE A 153 6.38 -5.69 0.15
CA ILE A 153 6.58 -5.33 1.56
C ILE A 153 7.46 -4.07 1.61
N GLU A 154 6.94 -3.02 2.20
CA GLU A 154 7.70 -1.81 2.45
C GLU A 154 8.71 -2.04 3.58
N ASN A 155 9.96 -1.61 3.35
CA ASN A 155 11.01 -1.61 4.40
C ASN A 155 10.85 -0.43 5.36
N HIS A 156 9.65 -0.22 5.83
CA HIS A 156 9.33 0.81 6.80
C HIS A 156 10.15 0.63 8.09
N ILE A 157 9.82 1.25 9.19
CA ILE A 157 10.59 1.24 10.44
C ILE A 157 10.39 -0.01 11.31
N ASP A 158 9.79 -1.06 10.78
CA ASP A 158 9.51 -2.34 11.46
C ASP A 158 10.51 -3.45 11.10
N PHE A 159 11.39 -3.25 10.12
CA PHE A 159 12.41 -4.21 9.71
C PHE A 159 13.83 -3.63 9.71
N LEU A 160 14.80 -4.48 9.97
CA LEU A 160 16.17 -4.31 9.50
C LEU A 160 16.30 -4.91 8.09
N ALA A 161 17.30 -4.49 7.33
CA ALA A 161 17.49 -4.97 5.97
C ALA A 161 17.64 -6.50 5.90
N ASP A 162 18.46 -7.06 6.78
CA ASP A 162 18.71 -8.52 6.84
C ASP A 162 17.44 -9.30 7.23
N GLU A 163 16.61 -8.73 8.12
CA GLU A 163 15.34 -9.32 8.52
C GLU A 163 14.35 -9.39 7.35
N LEU A 164 14.28 -8.33 6.55
CA LEU A 164 13.41 -8.28 5.38
C LEU A 164 13.86 -9.29 4.31
N VAL A 165 15.18 -9.39 4.06
CA VAL A 165 15.74 -10.39 3.15
C VAL A 165 15.37 -11.80 3.61
N GLU A 166 15.63 -12.11 4.88
CA GLU A 166 15.30 -13.42 5.46
C GLU A 166 13.79 -13.73 5.38
N LEU A 167 12.94 -12.74 5.58
CA LEU A 167 11.48 -12.88 5.48
C LEU A 167 11.07 -13.26 4.06
N VAL A 168 11.55 -12.52 3.06
CA VAL A 168 11.22 -12.76 1.65
C VAL A 168 11.75 -14.12 1.18
N GLU A 169 12.98 -14.50 1.55
CA GLU A 169 13.55 -15.82 1.26
C GLU A 169 12.74 -16.95 1.93
N THR A 170 12.27 -16.74 3.17
CA THR A 170 11.44 -17.73 3.89
C THR A 170 10.08 -17.93 3.23
N LEU A 171 9.53 -16.87 2.63
CA LEU A 171 8.23 -16.91 1.94
C LEU A 171 8.34 -17.53 0.55
N ASP A 172 9.45 -17.35 -0.13
CA ASP A 172 9.79 -17.93 -1.45
C ASP A 172 8.61 -17.90 -2.43
N SER A 173 8.07 -16.72 -2.65
CA SER A 173 6.87 -16.52 -3.47
C SER A 173 7.10 -15.46 -4.55
N PRO A 174 6.81 -15.76 -5.83
CA PRO A 174 6.87 -14.73 -6.89
C PRO A 174 5.78 -13.66 -6.77
N TRP A 175 4.84 -13.86 -5.86
CA TRP A 175 3.74 -12.92 -5.57
C TRP A 175 4.02 -12.01 -4.37
N LEU A 176 5.27 -12.05 -3.89
CA LEU A 176 5.71 -11.23 -2.77
C LEU A 176 7.13 -10.72 -3.06
N GLY A 177 7.31 -9.42 -2.93
CA GLY A 177 8.57 -8.72 -3.16
C GLY A 177 8.79 -7.63 -2.13
N VAL A 178 9.70 -6.71 -2.43
CA VAL A 178 10.07 -5.59 -1.56
C VAL A 178 9.76 -4.27 -2.25
N CYS A 179 9.17 -3.34 -1.51
CA CYS A 179 9.13 -1.93 -1.85
C CYS A 179 10.23 -1.23 -1.04
N LEU A 180 11.22 -0.67 -1.73
CA LEU A 180 12.28 0.09 -1.08
C LEU A 180 11.82 1.52 -0.83
N ASP A 181 11.84 1.92 0.44
CA ASP A 181 11.55 3.25 0.94
C ASP A 181 12.82 3.94 1.49
#